data_c45eb31b90a81f324677df8ced8da4e8
#
_entry.id   c45eb31b90a81f324677df8ced8da4e8
#
_cell.length_a   1.000
_cell.length_b   1.000
_cell.length_c   1.000
_cell.angle_alpha   90.00
_cell.angle_beta   90.00
_cell.angle_gamma   90.00
#
_symmetry.space_group_name_H-M   'P 1'
#
loop_
_entity.id
_entity.type
_entity.pdbx_description
1 polymer ?
#
loop_
_entity_poly.entity_id
_entity_poly.type
_entity_poly.pdbx_seq_one_letter_code
_entity_poly.pdbx_strand_id
1 'polypeptide(L)'
;ICSLSRHLVALAQDTAMTASSQWLERTLDDSANRRISIPEAFLTADAVLSLAANVLRGARVYPGMMARHLAEELPFLATENILMRAVSLGGDRQELHEAIREYSVDTARRMKETGCGNDLAERLLADARFKLDEAALAQLMDVGKFVGLAPVQAADYVENTLAPLLEANRGRFASGREISC
;
A
#
# COMPACT_ATOMS: atom_id res chain seq x y z
N ILE A 1 6.77 -3.41 -17.06
CA ILE A 1 5.45 -2.85 -16.75
C ILE A 1 5.48 -1.32 -16.90
N CYS A 2 6.21 -0.57 -16.08
CA CYS A 2 6.17 0.90 -16.04
C CYS A 2 6.41 1.58 -17.39
N SER A 3 7.33 1.09 -18.21
CA SER A 3 7.62 1.68 -19.52
C SER A 3 6.45 1.49 -20.51
N LEU A 4 5.89 0.29 -20.56
CA LEU A 4 4.71 0.00 -21.38
C LEU A 4 3.47 0.75 -20.90
N SER A 5 3.29 0.89 -19.58
CA SER A 5 2.19 1.68 -19.03
C SER A 5 2.29 3.16 -19.41
N ARG A 6 3.50 3.76 -19.42
CA ARG A 6 3.69 5.14 -19.91
C ARG A 6 3.33 5.28 -21.38
N HIS A 7 3.70 4.30 -22.20
CA HIS A 7 3.34 4.28 -23.60
C HIS A 7 1.82 4.20 -23.78
N LEU A 8 1.15 3.32 -23.05
CA LEU A 8 -0.32 3.18 -23.07
C LEU A 8 -1.04 4.47 -22.67
N VAL A 9 -0.54 5.17 -21.64
CA VAL A 9 -1.06 6.50 -21.25
C VAL A 9 -0.86 7.53 -22.37
N ALA A 10 0.28 7.51 -23.05
CA ALA A 10 0.54 8.40 -24.20
C ALA A 10 -0.40 8.12 -25.37
N LEU A 11 -0.73 6.85 -25.65
CA LEU A 11 -1.70 6.49 -26.69
C LEU A 11 -3.12 7.02 -26.41
N ALA A 12 -3.51 7.18 -25.15
CA ALA A 12 -4.79 7.81 -24.81
C ALA A 12 -4.86 9.28 -25.26
N GLN A 13 -3.74 10.01 -25.24
CA GLN A 13 -3.67 11.40 -25.73
C GLN A 13 -3.82 11.47 -27.26
N ASP A 14 -3.38 10.47 -27.98
CA ASP A 14 -3.50 10.37 -29.44
C ASP A 14 -4.97 10.46 -29.91
N THR A 15 -5.88 9.81 -29.19
CA THR A 15 -7.31 9.86 -29.49
C THR A 15 -7.89 11.28 -29.31
N ALA A 16 -7.44 12.00 -28.28
CA ALA A 16 -7.85 13.40 -28.05
C ALA A 16 -7.29 14.33 -29.13
N MET A 17 -6.05 14.11 -29.55
CA MET A 17 -5.43 14.87 -30.66
C MET A 17 -6.21 14.68 -31.98
N THR A 18 -6.57 13.43 -32.29
CA THR A 18 -7.39 13.12 -33.47
C THR A 18 -8.77 13.79 -33.38
N ALA A 19 -9.43 13.72 -32.22
CA ALA A 19 -10.73 14.35 -32.03
C ALA A 19 -10.68 15.89 -32.17
N SER A 20 -9.59 16.52 -31.78
CA SER A 20 -9.43 17.98 -31.80
C SER A 20 -9.41 18.58 -33.20
N SER A 21 -9.05 17.81 -34.23
CA SER A 21 -9.03 18.23 -35.63
C SER A 21 -10.30 17.94 -36.40
N GLN A 22 -11.28 17.26 -35.78
CA GLN A 22 -12.59 16.94 -36.38
C GLN A 22 -13.67 17.90 -35.89
N TRP A 23 -14.10 18.82 -36.74
CA TRP A 23 -14.95 19.93 -36.32
C TRP A 23 -16.45 19.59 -36.32
N LEU A 24 -17.09 19.58 -37.49
CA LEU A 24 -18.53 19.38 -37.61
C LEU A 24 -18.92 17.98 -38.07
N GLU A 25 -18.04 17.35 -38.83
CA GLU A 25 -18.20 15.96 -39.23
C GLU A 25 -16.85 15.24 -39.20
N ARG A 26 -16.94 13.93 -39.06
CA ARG A 26 -15.76 13.07 -39.06
C ARG A 26 -15.15 12.99 -40.44
N THR A 27 -13.85 13.23 -40.54
CA THR A 27 -13.06 13.04 -41.76
C THR A 27 -12.36 11.69 -41.77
N LEU A 28 -11.74 11.28 -42.88
CA LEU A 28 -11.00 10.02 -43.00
C LEU A 28 -9.54 10.15 -42.55
N ASP A 29 -9.10 11.28 -42.06
CA ASP A 29 -7.73 11.51 -41.58
C ASP A 29 -7.37 10.66 -40.35
N ASP A 30 -8.36 10.30 -39.53
CA ASP A 30 -8.20 9.40 -38.41
C ASP A 30 -7.90 7.95 -38.81
N SER A 31 -8.17 7.57 -40.04
CA SER A 31 -8.18 6.17 -40.47
C SER A 31 -6.83 5.48 -40.33
N ALA A 32 -5.74 6.13 -40.70
CA ALA A 32 -4.39 5.56 -40.56
C ALA A 32 -3.95 5.55 -39.09
N ASN A 33 -4.21 6.62 -38.35
CA ASN A 33 -3.86 6.77 -36.95
C ASN A 33 -4.49 5.64 -36.11
N ARG A 34 -5.82 5.48 -36.13
CA ARG A 34 -6.51 4.48 -35.33
C ARG A 34 -6.14 3.03 -35.65
N ARG A 35 -5.70 2.74 -36.89
CA ARG A 35 -5.20 1.41 -37.26
C ARG A 35 -3.88 1.07 -36.61
N ILE A 36 -3.16 2.07 -36.17
CA ILE A 36 -1.90 1.91 -35.41
C ILE A 36 -2.21 1.95 -33.91
N SER A 37 -2.83 3.03 -33.44
CA SER A 37 -3.00 3.30 -32.02
C SER A 37 -3.92 2.29 -31.32
N ILE A 38 -5.02 1.87 -31.94
CA ILE A 38 -5.95 0.93 -31.29
C ILE A 38 -5.32 -0.47 -31.10
N PRO A 39 -4.78 -1.15 -32.14
CA PRO A 39 -4.12 -2.45 -31.93
C PRO A 39 -2.97 -2.36 -30.95
N GLU A 40 -2.15 -1.31 -31.04
CA GLU A 40 -1.00 -1.13 -30.16
C GLU A 40 -1.43 -0.89 -28.70
N ALA A 41 -2.51 -0.15 -28.48
CA ALA A 41 -3.06 0.03 -27.13
C ALA A 41 -3.53 -1.29 -26.52
N PHE A 42 -4.26 -2.12 -27.27
CA PHE A 42 -4.72 -3.42 -26.79
C PHE A 42 -3.56 -4.40 -26.54
N LEU A 43 -2.60 -4.48 -27.45
CA LEU A 43 -1.42 -5.33 -27.28
C LEU A 43 -0.57 -4.90 -26.07
N THR A 44 -0.38 -3.59 -25.90
CA THR A 44 0.35 -3.03 -24.76
C THR A 44 -0.38 -3.29 -23.44
N ALA A 45 -1.70 -3.11 -23.42
CA ALA A 45 -2.50 -3.40 -22.23
C ALA A 45 -2.45 -4.88 -21.86
N ASP A 46 -2.60 -5.78 -22.82
CA ASP A 46 -2.49 -7.22 -22.60
C ASP A 46 -1.11 -7.61 -22.05
N ALA A 47 -0.03 -7.07 -22.62
CA ALA A 47 1.33 -7.29 -22.13
C ALA A 47 1.52 -6.78 -20.69
N VAL A 48 1.03 -5.58 -20.35
CA VAL A 48 1.11 -5.01 -18.99
C VAL A 48 0.37 -5.88 -18.00
N LEU A 49 -0.86 -6.29 -18.31
CA LEU A 49 -1.69 -7.12 -17.44
C LEU A 49 -1.09 -8.52 -17.26
N SER A 50 -0.60 -9.12 -18.33
CA SER A 50 0.06 -10.44 -18.27
C SER A 50 1.32 -10.40 -17.41
N LEU A 51 2.17 -9.37 -17.58
CA LEU A 51 3.37 -9.17 -16.75
C LEU A 51 3.01 -8.93 -15.28
N ALA A 52 1.99 -8.10 -15.00
CA ALA A 52 1.54 -7.85 -13.64
C ALA A 52 1.02 -9.13 -12.97
N ALA A 53 0.21 -9.91 -13.67
CA ALA A 53 -0.28 -11.19 -13.18
C ALA A 53 0.85 -12.19 -12.91
N ASN A 54 1.87 -12.22 -13.78
CA ASN A 54 3.04 -13.08 -13.60
C ASN A 54 3.85 -12.69 -12.36
N VAL A 55 4.12 -11.39 -12.16
CA VAL A 55 4.82 -10.88 -10.99
C VAL A 55 4.05 -11.21 -9.69
N LEU A 56 2.74 -11.00 -9.68
CA LEU A 56 1.90 -11.28 -8.51
C LEU A 56 1.84 -12.77 -8.16
N ARG A 57 1.76 -13.67 -9.16
CA ARG A 57 1.80 -15.12 -8.91
C ARG A 57 3.13 -15.58 -8.35
N GLY A 58 4.24 -14.94 -8.77
CA GLY A 58 5.59 -15.24 -8.29
C GLY A 58 6.00 -14.52 -7.01
N ALA A 59 5.14 -13.66 -6.45
CA ALA A 59 5.47 -12.89 -5.25
C ALA A 59 5.72 -13.81 -4.05
N ARG A 60 6.83 -13.58 -3.36
CA ARG A 60 7.19 -14.32 -2.13
C ARG A 60 7.14 -13.37 -0.96
N VAL A 61 6.41 -13.78 0.06
CA VAL A 61 6.34 -13.07 1.33
C VAL A 61 7.32 -13.70 2.32
N TYR A 62 8.07 -12.88 3.02
CA TYR A 62 9.01 -13.29 4.05
C TYR A 62 8.53 -12.83 5.44
N PRO A 63 7.67 -13.61 6.14
CA PRO A 63 7.04 -13.19 7.39
C PRO A 63 8.05 -12.81 8.48
N GLY A 64 9.17 -13.51 8.55
CA GLY A 64 10.22 -13.21 9.54
C GLY A 64 10.85 -11.82 9.33
N MET A 65 11.06 -11.40 8.07
CA MET A 65 11.56 -10.06 7.79
C MET A 65 10.50 -8.98 8.08
N MET A 66 9.24 -9.26 7.77
CA MET A 66 8.14 -8.36 8.10
C MET A 66 8.01 -8.17 9.62
N ALA A 67 8.06 -9.26 10.39
CA ALA A 67 8.01 -9.22 11.85
C ALA A 67 9.18 -8.40 12.43
N ARG A 68 10.39 -8.57 11.89
CA ARG A 68 11.56 -7.80 12.29
C ARG A 68 11.36 -6.30 12.04
N HIS A 69 10.95 -5.90 10.83
CA HIS A 69 10.71 -4.50 10.50
C HIS A 69 9.60 -3.90 11.36
N LEU A 70 8.52 -4.67 11.61
CA LEU A 70 7.47 -4.24 12.52
C LEU A 70 7.96 -4.02 13.94
N ALA A 71 8.80 -4.90 14.48
CA ALA A 71 9.37 -4.74 15.81
C ALA A 71 10.24 -3.47 15.93
N GLU A 72 10.93 -3.09 14.85
CA GLU A 72 11.73 -1.87 14.78
C GLU A 72 10.88 -0.59 14.70
N GLU A 73 9.75 -0.62 13.99
CA GLU A 73 8.95 0.59 13.67
C GLU A 73 7.69 0.74 14.54
N LEU A 74 7.11 -0.35 15.01
CA LEU A 74 5.84 -0.37 15.73
C LEU A 74 5.81 0.51 16.99
N PRO A 75 6.86 0.58 17.83
CA PRO A 75 6.87 1.48 18.96
C PRO A 75 6.67 2.95 18.58
N PHE A 76 7.25 3.40 17.45
CA PHE A 76 7.04 4.76 16.95
C PHE A 76 5.62 4.97 16.41
N LEU A 77 5.07 3.98 15.71
CA LEU A 77 3.70 4.04 15.17
C LEU A 77 2.64 4.06 16.29
N ALA A 78 2.91 3.39 17.40
CA ALA A 78 1.99 3.28 18.54
C ALA A 78 1.97 4.53 19.44
N THR A 79 2.86 5.49 19.26
CA THR A 79 3.03 6.65 20.14
C THR A 79 1.76 7.46 20.34
N GLU A 80 0.94 7.68 19.30
CA GLU A 80 -0.35 8.39 19.42
C GLU A 80 -1.34 7.59 20.27
N ASN A 81 -1.44 6.28 20.07
CA ASN A 81 -2.32 5.42 20.87
C ASN A 81 -1.89 5.39 22.34
N ILE A 82 -0.59 5.39 22.60
CA ILE A 82 0.00 5.46 23.95
C ILE A 82 -0.33 6.81 24.58
N LEU A 83 -0.13 7.92 23.85
CA LEU A 83 -0.47 9.27 24.31
C LEU A 83 -1.95 9.36 24.69
N MET A 84 -2.84 8.95 23.80
CA MET A 84 -4.29 9.02 24.03
C MET A 84 -4.71 8.18 25.24
N ARG A 85 -4.12 7.02 25.42
CA ARG A 85 -4.37 6.17 26.59
C ARG A 85 -3.90 6.85 27.88
N ALA A 86 -2.68 7.37 27.92
CA ALA A 86 -2.12 8.05 29.08
C ALA A 86 -2.94 9.32 29.47
N VAL A 87 -3.38 10.08 28.47
CA VAL A 87 -4.29 11.22 28.70
C VAL A 87 -5.63 10.77 29.29
N SER A 88 -6.20 9.65 28.81
CA SER A 88 -7.45 9.10 29.39
C SER A 88 -7.30 8.65 30.85
N LEU A 89 -6.07 8.39 31.30
CA LEU A 89 -5.72 8.08 32.68
C LEU A 89 -5.40 9.34 33.51
N GLY A 90 -5.66 10.53 32.95
CA GLY A 90 -5.51 11.81 33.63
C GLY A 90 -4.09 12.42 33.54
N GLY A 91 -3.31 12.04 32.54
CA GLY A 91 -2.03 12.68 32.23
C GLY A 91 -2.20 13.98 31.48
N ASP A 92 -1.26 14.93 31.64
CA ASP A 92 -1.23 16.16 30.85
C ASP A 92 -0.75 15.86 29.42
N ARG A 93 -1.55 16.25 28.42
CA ARG A 93 -1.27 15.93 27.01
C ARG A 93 0.02 16.56 26.51
N GLN A 94 0.33 17.78 26.91
CA GLN A 94 1.49 18.51 26.43
C GLN A 94 2.79 17.93 27.03
N GLU A 95 2.75 17.64 28.33
CA GLU A 95 3.87 17.01 29.01
C GLU A 95 4.17 15.62 28.47
N LEU A 96 3.14 14.80 28.27
CA LEU A 96 3.28 13.45 27.73
C LEU A 96 3.77 13.45 26.27
N HIS A 97 3.25 14.37 25.45
CA HIS A 97 3.69 14.53 24.07
C HIS A 97 5.18 14.92 23.99
N GLU A 98 5.62 15.86 24.84
CA GLU A 98 7.02 16.23 24.88
C GLU A 98 7.93 15.08 25.32
N ALA A 99 7.50 14.32 26.33
CA ALA A 99 8.24 13.11 26.75
C ALA A 99 8.35 12.08 25.63
N ILE A 100 7.26 11.80 24.89
CA ILE A 100 7.28 10.91 23.72
C ILE A 100 8.26 11.44 22.67
N ARG A 101 8.23 12.75 22.38
CA ARG A 101 9.13 13.36 21.41
C ARG A 101 10.59 13.17 21.80
N GLU A 102 10.95 13.46 23.04
CA GLU A 102 12.32 13.31 23.55
C GLU A 102 12.80 11.85 23.47
N TYR A 103 12.00 10.90 23.98
CA TYR A 103 12.32 9.49 23.93
C TYR A 103 12.44 8.95 22.51
N SER A 104 11.53 9.35 21.61
CA SER A 104 11.54 8.93 20.21
C SER A 104 12.79 9.42 19.47
N VAL A 105 13.17 10.69 19.65
CA VAL A 105 14.37 11.25 19.03
C VAL A 105 15.64 10.59 19.56
N ASP A 106 15.73 10.37 20.88
CA ASP A 106 16.90 9.71 21.47
C ASP A 106 17.02 8.24 21.06
N THR A 107 15.89 7.50 21.10
CA THR A 107 15.87 6.09 20.63
C THR A 107 16.27 6.00 19.16
N ALA A 108 15.69 6.80 18.27
CA ALA A 108 16.01 6.79 16.85
C ALA A 108 17.49 7.15 16.59
N ARG A 109 18.05 8.10 17.36
CA ARG A 109 19.48 8.44 17.28
C ARG A 109 20.36 7.25 17.70
N ARG A 110 20.08 6.63 18.84
CA ARG A 110 20.83 5.47 19.34
C ARG A 110 20.78 4.29 18.39
N MET A 111 19.61 3.98 17.84
CA MET A 111 19.45 2.93 16.82
C MET A 111 20.37 3.18 15.62
N LYS A 112 20.46 4.42 15.14
CA LYS A 112 21.31 4.80 13.99
C LYS A 112 22.80 4.79 14.32
N GLU A 113 23.19 5.23 15.51
CA GLU A 113 24.59 5.34 15.92
C GLU A 113 25.19 3.99 16.32
N THR A 114 24.41 3.13 16.98
CA THR A 114 24.92 1.90 17.60
C THR A 114 24.38 0.60 17.00
N GLY A 115 23.33 0.68 16.18
CA GLY A 115 22.63 -0.51 15.65
C GLY A 115 21.83 -1.28 16.72
N CYS A 116 21.55 -0.68 17.90
CA CYS A 116 20.73 -1.31 18.92
C CYS A 116 19.26 -1.44 18.48
N GLY A 117 18.50 -2.29 19.15
CA GLY A 117 17.05 -2.40 18.96
C GLY A 117 16.29 -1.16 19.43
N ASN A 118 15.00 -1.09 19.08
CA ASN A 118 14.10 -0.04 19.52
C ASN A 118 13.67 -0.28 20.98
N ASP A 119 14.07 0.60 21.89
CA ASP A 119 13.74 0.55 23.32
C ASP A 119 12.68 1.59 23.74
N LEU A 120 11.99 2.19 22.78
CA LEU A 120 11.01 3.25 23.05
C LEU A 120 9.87 2.77 23.95
N ALA A 121 9.36 1.56 23.69
CA ALA A 121 8.26 0.98 24.44
C ALA A 121 8.62 0.77 25.92
N GLU A 122 9.80 0.24 26.19
CA GLU A 122 10.33 0.02 27.55
C GLU A 122 10.53 1.35 28.28
N ARG A 123 11.00 2.38 27.61
CA ARG A 123 11.15 3.73 28.19
C ARG A 123 9.83 4.35 28.57
N LEU A 124 8.82 4.23 27.69
CA LEU A 124 7.49 4.75 27.97
C LEU A 124 6.80 3.98 29.11
N LEU A 125 7.03 2.69 29.19
CA LEU A 125 6.52 1.85 30.28
C LEU A 125 7.18 2.20 31.63
N ALA A 126 8.46 2.51 31.64
CA ALA A 126 9.21 2.88 32.85
C ALA A 126 8.87 4.28 33.37
N ASP A 127 8.27 5.13 32.56
CA ASP A 127 7.91 6.50 32.96
C ASP A 127 6.53 6.54 33.62
N ALA A 128 6.51 6.77 34.92
CA ALA A 128 5.29 6.79 35.72
C ALA A 128 4.22 7.79 35.27
N ARG A 129 4.58 8.81 34.48
CA ARG A 129 3.64 9.79 33.92
C ARG A 129 2.61 9.15 33.00
N PHE A 130 2.99 8.09 32.28
CA PHE A 130 2.11 7.38 31.35
C PHE A 130 1.09 6.47 32.04
N LYS A 131 1.36 6.03 33.27
CA LYS A 131 0.47 5.14 34.04
C LYS A 131 0.08 3.87 33.28
N LEU A 132 1.00 3.31 32.52
CA LEU A 132 0.81 2.09 31.72
C LEU A 132 1.40 0.89 32.44
N ASP A 133 0.78 -0.24 32.23
CA ASP A 133 1.33 -1.56 32.55
C ASP A 133 1.68 -2.33 31.26
N GLU A 134 2.39 -3.44 31.39
CA GLU A 134 2.81 -4.28 30.27
C GLU A 134 1.62 -4.76 29.42
N ALA A 135 0.51 -5.10 30.07
CA ALA A 135 -0.68 -5.62 29.39
C ALA A 135 -1.34 -4.54 28.52
N ALA A 136 -1.47 -3.31 29.06
CA ALA A 136 -1.98 -2.18 28.31
C ALA A 136 -1.06 -1.81 27.15
N LEU A 137 0.25 -1.79 27.37
CA LEU A 137 1.22 -1.50 26.31
C LEU A 137 1.15 -2.55 25.19
N ALA A 138 1.11 -3.85 25.51
CA ALA A 138 0.97 -4.92 24.55
C ALA A 138 -0.31 -4.79 23.72
N GLN A 139 -1.43 -4.38 24.34
CA GLN A 139 -2.68 -4.12 23.63
C GLN A 139 -2.61 -2.89 22.69
N LEU A 140 -1.88 -1.85 23.08
CA LEU A 140 -1.69 -0.65 22.25
C LEU A 140 -0.78 -0.92 21.07
N MET A 141 0.15 -1.87 21.19
CA MET A 141 1.08 -2.30 20.16
C MET A 141 0.60 -3.53 19.36
N ASP A 142 -0.66 -3.94 19.51
CA ASP A 142 -1.24 -5.02 18.70
C ASP A 142 -1.30 -4.63 17.23
N VAL A 143 -0.50 -5.28 16.39
CA VAL A 143 -0.38 -5.05 14.95
C VAL A 143 -1.75 -5.11 14.25
N GLY A 144 -2.65 -5.98 14.71
CA GLY A 144 -4.00 -6.13 14.16
C GLY A 144 -4.83 -4.86 14.21
N LYS A 145 -4.51 -3.91 15.10
CA LYS A 145 -5.20 -2.63 15.23
C LYS A 145 -4.71 -1.56 14.24
N PHE A 146 -3.59 -1.79 13.56
CA PHE A 146 -3.01 -0.85 12.60
C PHE A 146 -3.37 -1.15 11.15
N VAL A 147 -4.03 -2.27 10.86
CA VAL A 147 -4.41 -2.64 9.48
C VAL A 147 -5.72 -1.98 9.02
N GLY A 148 -6.48 -1.36 9.93
CA GLY A 148 -7.74 -0.68 9.63
C GLY A 148 -8.76 -1.61 8.97
N LEU A 149 -9.44 -1.11 7.95
CA LEU A 149 -10.46 -1.85 7.20
C LEU A 149 -9.90 -2.65 6.02
N ALA A 150 -8.59 -2.62 5.76
CA ALA A 150 -8.01 -3.23 4.57
C ALA A 150 -8.35 -4.73 4.40
N PRO A 151 -8.29 -5.59 5.44
CA PRO A 151 -8.67 -7.00 5.29
C PRO A 151 -10.16 -7.18 4.95
N VAL A 152 -11.03 -6.38 5.58
CA VAL A 152 -12.49 -6.44 5.35
C VAL A 152 -12.83 -5.99 3.93
N GLN A 153 -12.24 -4.88 3.49
CA GLN A 153 -12.45 -4.36 2.13
C GLN A 153 -11.92 -5.32 1.06
N ALA A 154 -10.77 -5.95 1.30
CA ALA A 154 -10.23 -6.94 0.38
C ALA A 154 -11.12 -8.18 0.27
N ALA A 155 -11.63 -8.71 1.39
CA ALA A 155 -12.55 -9.84 1.40
C ALA A 155 -13.86 -9.48 0.70
N ASP A 156 -14.48 -8.36 1.04
CA ASP A 156 -15.71 -7.88 0.42
C ASP A 156 -15.58 -7.73 -1.10
N TYR A 157 -14.49 -7.11 -1.57
CA TYR A 157 -14.25 -6.96 -3.00
C TYR A 157 -14.10 -8.31 -3.71
N VAL A 158 -13.35 -9.25 -3.11
CA VAL A 158 -13.17 -10.59 -3.69
C VAL A 158 -14.48 -11.34 -3.76
N GLU A 159 -15.26 -11.34 -2.67
CA GLU A 159 -16.51 -12.12 -2.58
C GLU A 159 -17.67 -11.49 -3.40
N ASN A 160 -17.85 -10.19 -3.29
CA ASN A 160 -19.05 -9.52 -3.81
C ASN A 160 -18.84 -8.86 -5.18
N THR A 161 -17.60 -8.65 -5.62
CA THR A 161 -17.31 -8.05 -6.92
C THR A 161 -16.58 -9.02 -7.84
N LEU A 162 -15.43 -9.56 -7.38
CA LEU A 162 -14.55 -10.32 -8.25
C LEU A 162 -15.07 -11.74 -8.53
N ALA A 163 -15.52 -12.47 -7.51
CA ALA A 163 -15.97 -13.84 -7.68
C ALA A 163 -17.22 -13.95 -8.63
N PRO A 164 -18.24 -13.11 -8.52
CA PRO A 164 -19.35 -13.08 -9.48
C PRO A 164 -18.91 -12.73 -10.91
N LEU A 165 -17.98 -11.78 -11.04
CA LEU A 165 -17.44 -11.39 -12.35
C LEU A 165 -16.68 -12.54 -13.02
N LEU A 166 -15.85 -13.27 -12.27
CA LEU A 166 -15.10 -14.41 -12.76
C LEU A 166 -16.06 -15.55 -13.15
N GLU A 167 -17.09 -15.81 -12.35
CA GLU A 167 -18.07 -16.85 -12.66
C GLU A 167 -18.86 -16.51 -13.94
N ALA A 168 -19.33 -15.28 -14.09
CA ALA A 168 -20.05 -14.82 -15.28
C ALA A 168 -19.22 -14.92 -16.57
N ASN A 169 -17.89 -14.93 -16.44
CA ASN A 169 -16.97 -15.02 -17.57
C ASN A 169 -16.22 -16.36 -17.62
N ARG A 170 -16.66 -17.36 -16.87
CA ARG A 170 -16.05 -18.69 -16.86
C ARG A 170 -15.97 -19.24 -18.29
N GLY A 171 -14.79 -19.65 -18.73
CA GLY A 171 -14.52 -20.17 -20.07
C GLY A 171 -14.20 -19.12 -21.14
N ARG A 172 -14.31 -17.83 -20.84
CA ARG A 172 -13.86 -16.75 -21.74
C ARG A 172 -12.38 -16.42 -21.59
N PHE A 173 -11.80 -16.73 -20.45
CA PHE A 173 -10.39 -16.51 -20.20
C PHE A 173 -9.56 -17.66 -20.78
N ALA A 174 -8.68 -17.34 -21.71
CA ALA A 174 -7.63 -18.27 -22.11
C ALA A 174 -6.74 -18.57 -20.89
N SER A 175 -6.28 -19.81 -20.76
CA SER A 175 -5.27 -20.14 -19.75
C SER A 175 -4.08 -19.19 -19.92
N GLY A 176 -3.73 -18.45 -18.88
CA GLY A 176 -2.67 -17.45 -18.93
C GLY A 176 -1.38 -18.07 -19.44
N ARG A 177 -0.72 -17.41 -20.39
CA ARG A 177 0.61 -17.83 -20.85
C ARG A 177 1.60 -17.61 -19.71
N GLU A 178 2.37 -18.65 -19.37
CA GLU A 178 3.55 -18.48 -18.54
C GLU A 178 4.57 -17.64 -19.31
N ILE A 179 4.98 -16.53 -18.71
CA ILE A 179 6.06 -15.72 -19.23
C ILE A 179 7.33 -16.19 -18.52
N SER A 180 8.18 -16.91 -19.25
CA SER A 180 9.54 -17.22 -18.79
C SER A 180 10.48 -16.10 -19.23
N CYS A 181 11.20 -15.49 -18.29
CA CYS A 181 12.31 -14.56 -18.54
C CYS A 181 13.63 -15.32 -18.43
#